data_2823808d3f896f66b2d4cc7b2126c83b
#
_entry.id   2823808d3f896f66b2d4cc7b2126c83b
#
_cell.length_a   1.000
_cell.length_b   1.000
_cell.length_c   1.000
_cell.angle_alpha   90.00
_cell.angle_beta   90.00
_cell.angle_gamma   90.00
#
_symmetry.space_group_name_H-M   'P 1'
#
loop_
_entity.id
_entity.type
_entity.pdbx_description
1 polymer ?
#
loop_
_entity_poly.entity_id
_entity_poly.type
_entity_poly.pdbx_seq_one_letter_code
_entity_poly.pdbx_strand_id
1 'polypeptide(L)'
;MRQRKATAVRGRVVAAIVAAVALLAGSLVWTPSASAATALVYATFKGDAAADEELWIYQSTNGGTSYSVLADTNFRGPTGVLRDPSIVKYNGRYYAAYTVQSWTTNSTYFSIATSTNLYNWTNIATVPSGIANTRFTWAPEFYIEGGVVRIIASVAATNCSNCFRPYVYTARNTALTSWSGPEQMWGLGFNHIDTFVWKAGSTWHAFTKNETTKYIEHWTTTASLTSGWVNRGTLFSSGYEGPSLVRLDNGQWRIYVDKYVNGGVWTATSSDLWNWSSLSLVGCSGCRHGTATVK
;
A
#
# COMPACT_ATOMS: atom_id res chain seq x y z
N MET A 1 -27.12 -43.05 -96.66
CA MET A 1 -26.54 -41.88 -97.33
C MET A 1 -25.65 -41.11 -96.35
N ARG A 2 -24.39 -40.89 -96.74
CA ARG A 2 -23.31 -40.10 -96.11
C ARG A 2 -22.68 -40.60 -94.76
N GLN A 3 -21.52 -41.20 -94.95
CA GLN A 3 -20.44 -41.39 -94.03
C GLN A 3 -19.94 -40.05 -93.49
N ARG A 4 -19.48 -40.05 -92.21
CA ARG A 4 -18.37 -39.19 -91.81
C ARG A 4 -17.41 -39.95 -90.87
N LYS A 5 -16.18 -39.81 -91.26
CA LYS A 5 -15.00 -40.47 -90.76
C LYS A 5 -14.67 -40.09 -89.28
N ALA A 6 -14.24 -41.05 -88.53
CA ALA A 6 -13.60 -40.84 -87.21
C ALA A 6 -12.13 -40.45 -87.41
N THR A 7 -11.71 -39.42 -86.76
CA THR A 7 -10.30 -39.02 -86.63
C THR A 7 -9.84 -39.29 -85.22
N ALA A 8 -8.86 -40.19 -85.07
CA ALA A 8 -8.22 -40.53 -83.79
C ALA A 8 -7.21 -39.43 -83.40
N VAL A 9 -7.33 -38.89 -82.19
CA VAL A 9 -6.35 -37.99 -81.57
C VAL A 9 -5.65 -38.78 -80.44
N ARG A 10 -4.37 -38.96 -80.59
CA ARG A 10 -3.47 -39.53 -79.59
C ARG A 10 -3.28 -38.52 -78.47
N GLY A 11 -3.84 -38.78 -77.31
CA GLY A 11 -3.54 -38.02 -76.07
C GLY A 11 -2.27 -38.56 -75.40
N ARG A 12 -1.31 -37.68 -75.21
CA ARG A 12 -0.11 -37.94 -74.44
C ARG A 12 -0.49 -37.89 -72.95
N VAL A 13 -0.20 -38.92 -72.17
CA VAL A 13 -0.30 -38.98 -70.74
C VAL A 13 0.89 -38.21 -70.20
N VAL A 14 0.63 -37.06 -69.56
CA VAL A 14 1.63 -36.35 -68.76
C VAL A 14 1.41 -36.79 -67.32
N ALA A 15 2.36 -37.55 -66.75
CA ALA A 15 2.37 -37.91 -65.36
C ALA A 15 2.76 -36.67 -64.55
N ALA A 16 1.82 -36.09 -63.79
CA ALA A 16 2.10 -35.05 -62.82
C ALA A 16 2.53 -35.68 -61.46
N ILE A 17 3.78 -35.50 -61.13
CA ILE A 17 4.30 -35.85 -59.81
C ILE A 17 3.84 -34.74 -58.84
N VAL A 18 2.90 -35.05 -57.96
CA VAL A 18 2.49 -34.16 -56.86
C VAL A 18 3.46 -34.38 -55.72
N ALA A 19 4.40 -33.47 -55.55
CA ALA A 19 5.23 -33.40 -54.34
C ALA A 19 4.41 -32.83 -53.18
N ALA A 20 4.03 -33.66 -52.22
CA ALA A 20 3.40 -33.22 -50.99
C ALA A 20 4.45 -32.56 -50.08
N VAL A 21 4.50 -31.24 -50.02
CA VAL A 21 5.26 -30.51 -49.02
C VAL A 21 4.43 -30.51 -47.73
N ALA A 22 4.79 -31.33 -46.79
CA ALA A 22 4.26 -31.29 -45.43
C ALA A 22 4.79 -30.01 -44.72
N LEU A 23 3.99 -28.96 -44.67
CA LEU A 23 4.25 -27.83 -43.78
C LEU A 23 4.03 -28.27 -42.35
N LEU A 24 5.13 -28.54 -41.62
CA LEU A 24 5.17 -28.62 -40.19
C LEU A 24 4.91 -27.19 -39.66
N ALA A 25 3.64 -26.82 -39.46
CA ALA A 25 3.26 -25.67 -38.68
C ALA A 25 3.57 -25.95 -37.22
N GLY A 26 4.82 -25.69 -36.81
CA GLY A 26 5.16 -25.58 -35.40
C GLY A 26 4.36 -24.48 -34.79
N SER A 27 3.30 -24.79 -34.04
CA SER A 27 2.62 -23.84 -33.17
C SER A 27 3.64 -23.37 -32.14
N LEU A 28 4.23 -22.20 -32.35
CA LEU A 28 4.91 -21.44 -31.32
C LEU A 28 3.86 -21.19 -30.22
N VAL A 29 3.84 -22.06 -29.21
CA VAL A 29 3.12 -21.79 -27.98
C VAL A 29 3.84 -20.60 -27.35
N TRP A 30 3.26 -19.42 -27.53
CA TRP A 30 3.70 -18.21 -26.84
C TRP A 30 3.35 -18.41 -25.37
N THR A 31 4.30 -18.91 -24.55
CA THR A 31 4.17 -18.87 -23.10
C THR A 31 4.37 -17.41 -22.70
N PRO A 32 3.34 -16.76 -22.17
CA PRO A 32 3.54 -15.41 -21.64
C PRO A 32 4.68 -15.51 -20.61
N SER A 33 5.72 -14.71 -20.78
CA SER A 33 6.75 -14.55 -19.74
C SER A 33 6.05 -14.22 -18.45
N ALA A 34 6.29 -14.99 -17.39
CA ALA A 34 5.79 -14.65 -16.08
C ALA A 34 6.26 -13.21 -15.79
N SER A 35 5.31 -12.28 -15.62
CA SER A 35 5.64 -10.93 -15.20
C SER A 35 6.44 -11.04 -13.92
N ALA A 36 7.57 -10.35 -13.85
CA ALA A 36 8.34 -10.28 -12.61
C ALA A 36 7.40 -9.75 -11.50
N ALA A 37 7.46 -10.38 -10.32
CA ALA A 37 6.64 -9.95 -9.22
C ALA A 37 7.05 -8.53 -8.78
N THR A 38 6.07 -7.71 -8.38
CA THR A 38 6.30 -6.34 -7.92
C THR A 38 7.38 -6.28 -6.85
N ALA A 39 8.42 -5.50 -7.10
CA ALA A 39 9.47 -5.24 -6.12
C ALA A 39 8.99 -4.17 -5.14
N LEU A 40 8.97 -4.50 -3.86
CA LEU A 40 8.47 -3.63 -2.80
C LEU A 40 9.54 -3.35 -1.75
N VAL A 41 9.41 -2.20 -1.10
CA VAL A 41 10.04 -1.93 0.21
C VAL A 41 8.95 -1.78 1.25
N TYR A 42 9.25 -2.20 2.48
CA TYR A 42 8.38 -2.09 3.65
C TYR A 42 9.14 -1.36 4.76
N ALA A 43 8.60 -0.24 5.20
CA ALA A 43 9.12 0.50 6.35
C ALA A 43 8.37 0.08 7.59
N THR A 44 9.08 -0.20 8.68
CA THR A 44 8.52 -0.69 9.94
C THR A 44 9.40 -0.32 11.12
N PHE A 45 8.91 -0.52 12.33
CA PHE A 45 9.67 -0.65 13.57
C PHE A 45 9.53 -2.08 14.09
N LYS A 46 10.21 -2.45 15.20
CA LYS A 46 10.22 -3.86 15.63
C LYS A 46 9.45 -4.15 16.91
N GLY A 47 9.32 -3.20 17.81
CA GLY A 47 8.68 -3.46 19.10
C GLY A 47 8.60 -2.23 20.00
N ASP A 48 8.19 -2.47 21.25
CA ASP A 48 7.96 -1.43 22.24
C ASP A 48 9.20 -1.17 23.15
N ALA A 49 10.26 -1.95 22.99
CA ALA A 49 11.51 -1.67 23.66
C ALA A 49 12.21 -0.48 22.99
N ALA A 50 12.88 0.37 23.76
CA ALA A 50 13.57 1.54 23.23
C ALA A 50 14.59 1.20 22.12
N ALA A 51 15.15 -0.01 22.10
CA ALA A 51 16.03 -0.48 21.05
C ALA A 51 15.29 -0.77 19.74
N ASP A 52 13.98 -1.04 19.78
CA ASP A 52 13.16 -1.47 18.67
C ASP A 52 12.39 -0.32 18.00
N GLU A 53 12.33 0.86 18.65
CA GLU A 53 11.62 2.06 18.20
C GLU A 53 12.46 2.87 17.20
N GLU A 54 12.86 2.23 16.11
CA GLU A 54 13.69 2.78 15.03
C GLU A 54 13.19 2.32 13.65
N LEU A 55 13.62 3.03 12.61
CA LEU A 55 13.23 2.72 11.24
C LEU A 55 14.00 1.53 10.70
N TRP A 56 13.28 0.48 10.40
CA TRP A 56 13.76 -0.67 9.63
C TRP A 56 13.18 -0.66 8.22
N ILE A 57 14.02 -0.96 7.25
CA ILE A 57 13.60 -1.12 5.85
C ILE A 57 13.82 -2.56 5.42
N TYR A 58 12.75 -3.15 4.93
CA TYR A 58 12.74 -4.48 4.34
C TYR A 58 12.46 -4.39 2.85
N GLN A 59 12.82 -5.43 2.09
CA GLN A 59 12.54 -5.54 0.66
C GLN A 59 11.91 -6.87 0.32
N SER A 60 11.08 -6.85 -0.73
CA SER A 60 10.45 -8.03 -1.32
C SER A 60 10.64 -8.02 -2.83
N THR A 61 10.85 -9.21 -3.41
CA THR A 61 10.87 -9.45 -4.86
C THR A 61 9.78 -10.42 -5.30
N ASN A 62 8.87 -10.78 -4.39
CA ASN A 62 7.79 -11.75 -4.64
C ASN A 62 6.39 -11.15 -4.43
N GLY A 63 6.24 -9.85 -4.69
CA GLY A 63 4.97 -9.14 -4.55
C GLY A 63 4.52 -8.96 -3.09
N GLY A 64 5.46 -8.97 -2.14
CA GLY A 64 5.19 -8.66 -0.73
C GLY A 64 4.61 -9.82 0.08
N THR A 65 4.81 -11.08 -0.34
CA THR A 65 4.45 -12.25 0.47
C THR A 65 5.51 -12.58 1.52
N SER A 66 6.76 -12.20 1.24
CA SER A 66 7.84 -12.23 2.23
C SER A 66 8.82 -11.09 2.00
N TYR A 67 9.53 -10.73 3.07
CA TYR A 67 10.50 -9.65 3.09
C TYR A 67 11.80 -10.09 3.76
N SER A 68 12.91 -9.56 3.24
CA SER A 68 14.23 -9.65 3.87
C SER A 68 14.69 -8.26 4.30
N VAL A 69 15.52 -8.18 5.33
CA VAL A 69 16.10 -6.90 5.77
C VAL A 69 16.90 -6.29 4.61
N LEU A 70 16.58 -5.05 4.26
CA LEU A 70 17.37 -4.22 3.37
C LEU A 70 18.33 -3.34 4.17
N ALA A 71 17.81 -2.69 5.22
CA ALA A 71 18.59 -1.82 6.09
C ALA A 71 18.06 -1.82 7.52
N ASP A 72 18.97 -1.95 8.47
CA ASP A 72 18.86 -1.39 9.81
C ASP A 72 19.40 0.04 9.71
N THR A 73 18.52 1.02 9.81
CA THR A 73 18.89 2.41 9.51
C THR A 73 19.44 3.13 10.73
N ASN A 74 19.24 2.60 11.95
CA ASN A 74 19.50 3.25 13.23
C ASN A 74 18.84 4.65 13.36
N PHE A 75 17.86 4.95 12.51
CA PHE A 75 17.18 6.23 12.50
C PHE A 75 15.97 6.23 13.44
N ARG A 76 15.97 7.14 14.41
CA ARG A 76 14.95 7.24 15.47
C ARG A 76 14.22 8.59 15.49
N GLY A 77 14.63 9.52 14.66
CA GLY A 77 14.14 10.89 14.69
C GLY A 77 14.59 11.70 15.91
N PRO A 78 14.07 12.95 16.05
CA PRO A 78 14.56 13.90 17.07
C PRO A 78 14.30 13.49 18.52
N THR A 79 13.29 12.66 18.78
CA THR A 79 12.91 12.22 20.13
C THR A 79 13.63 10.93 20.58
N GLY A 80 14.35 10.28 19.67
CA GLY A 80 14.88 8.94 19.89
C GLY A 80 13.86 7.81 19.70
N VAL A 81 12.64 8.13 19.22
CA VAL A 81 11.54 7.19 18.98
C VAL A 81 11.01 7.35 17.56
N LEU A 82 10.87 6.23 16.87
CA LEU A 82 10.17 6.13 15.59
C LEU A 82 9.27 4.91 15.61
N ARG A 83 7.96 5.13 15.44
CA ARG A 83 6.93 4.08 15.36
C ARG A 83 6.00 4.32 14.19
N ASP A 84 5.29 3.29 13.80
CA ASP A 84 4.20 3.33 12.81
C ASP A 84 4.60 4.09 11.52
N PRO A 85 5.74 3.74 10.87
CA PRO A 85 6.22 4.51 9.74
C PRO A 85 5.38 4.24 8.49
N SER A 86 4.91 5.31 7.86
CA SER A 86 4.37 5.28 6.49
C SER A 86 5.45 5.70 5.51
N ILE A 87 5.67 4.91 4.45
CA ILE A 87 6.67 5.18 3.43
C ILE A 87 6.06 5.45 2.07
N VAL A 88 6.64 6.41 1.35
CA VAL A 88 6.27 6.71 -0.04
C VAL A 88 7.50 7.08 -0.86
N LYS A 89 7.49 6.75 -2.16
CA LYS A 89 8.43 7.28 -3.14
C LYS A 89 7.77 8.44 -3.89
N TYR A 90 8.33 9.63 -3.76
CA TYR A 90 7.81 10.85 -4.38
C TYR A 90 8.94 11.68 -4.97
N ASN A 91 8.80 12.10 -6.23
CA ASN A 91 9.82 12.86 -6.96
C ASN A 91 11.23 12.26 -6.87
N GLY A 92 11.34 10.93 -7.00
CA GLY A 92 12.62 10.21 -7.00
C GLY A 92 13.28 10.03 -5.62
N ARG A 93 12.64 10.44 -4.53
CA ARG A 93 13.11 10.29 -3.15
C ARG A 93 12.12 9.45 -2.33
N TYR A 94 12.60 8.84 -1.27
CA TYR A 94 11.77 8.19 -0.28
C TYR A 94 11.50 9.14 0.88
N TYR A 95 10.27 9.09 1.37
CA TYR A 95 9.84 9.85 2.55
C TYR A 95 9.18 8.88 3.52
N ALA A 96 9.44 9.08 4.81
CA ALA A 96 8.79 8.35 5.90
C ALA A 96 8.13 9.36 6.83
N ALA A 97 6.82 9.23 7.03
CA ALA A 97 6.09 9.91 8.11
C ALA A 97 5.97 8.95 9.28
N TYR A 98 6.11 9.41 10.52
CA TYR A 98 6.18 8.52 11.66
C TYR A 98 5.69 9.15 12.97
N THR A 99 5.22 8.30 13.87
CA THR A 99 4.92 8.61 15.28
C THR A 99 6.24 8.81 16.04
N VAL A 100 6.30 9.87 16.85
CA VAL A 100 7.55 10.34 17.51
C VAL A 100 7.67 9.99 18.99
N GLN A 101 6.69 9.29 19.54
CA GLN A 101 6.67 8.88 20.96
C GLN A 101 6.10 7.47 21.11
N SER A 102 6.43 6.81 22.21
CA SER A 102 5.79 5.56 22.57
C SER A 102 4.29 5.75 22.85
N TRP A 103 3.52 4.70 22.76
CA TRP A 103 2.06 4.73 22.92
C TRP A 103 1.59 5.21 24.31
N THR A 104 2.46 5.23 25.31
CA THR A 104 2.17 5.74 26.67
C THR A 104 2.53 7.21 26.85
N THR A 105 3.30 7.78 25.93
CA THR A 105 3.84 9.15 26.06
C THR A 105 3.08 10.11 25.16
N ASN A 106 2.69 11.26 25.69
CA ASN A 106 2.00 12.29 24.94
C ASN A 106 2.85 12.77 23.75
N SER A 107 2.22 12.87 22.57
CA SER A 107 2.84 13.47 21.39
C SER A 107 1.89 14.45 20.71
N THR A 108 2.34 15.69 20.53
CA THR A 108 1.55 16.76 19.94
C THR A 108 1.88 17.01 18.48
N TYR A 109 2.68 16.15 17.87
CA TYR A 109 3.15 16.25 16.50
C TYR A 109 3.56 14.89 15.96
N PHE A 110 3.70 14.79 14.65
CA PHE A 110 4.42 13.72 13.96
C PHE A 110 5.60 14.28 13.20
N SER A 111 6.48 13.44 12.71
CA SER A 111 7.66 13.89 11.95
C SER A 111 7.77 13.21 10.59
N ILE A 112 8.56 13.83 9.71
CA ILE A 112 8.83 13.35 8.36
C ILE A 112 10.33 13.30 8.15
N ALA A 113 10.80 12.16 7.65
CA ALA A 113 12.18 11.96 7.21
C ALA A 113 12.24 11.69 5.71
N THR A 114 13.41 11.89 5.11
CA THR A 114 13.69 11.60 3.71
C THR A 114 14.97 10.83 3.52
N SER A 115 15.01 10.04 2.44
CA SER A 115 16.19 9.30 1.99
C SER A 115 16.24 9.24 0.46
N THR A 116 17.45 9.19 -0.10
CA THR A 116 17.67 8.91 -1.53
C THR A 116 18.01 7.44 -1.79
N ASN A 117 18.38 6.69 -0.76
CA ASN A 117 18.95 5.35 -0.90
C ASN A 117 18.36 4.29 0.04
N LEU A 118 17.38 4.65 0.89
CA LEU A 118 16.74 3.80 1.91
C LEU A 118 17.64 3.43 3.12
N TYR A 119 18.91 3.78 3.10
CA TYR A 119 19.86 3.48 4.18
C TYR A 119 20.07 4.68 5.11
N ASN A 120 20.24 5.86 4.54
CA ASN A 120 20.52 7.09 5.27
C ASN A 120 19.28 7.97 5.28
N TRP A 121 18.78 8.29 6.45
CA TRP A 121 17.57 9.09 6.65
C TRP A 121 17.88 10.40 7.36
N THR A 122 17.16 11.45 7.01
CA THR A 122 17.28 12.76 7.62
C THR A 122 15.88 13.29 7.94
N ASN A 123 15.66 13.72 9.18
CA ASN A 123 14.40 14.41 9.55
C ASN A 123 14.33 15.76 8.85
N ILE A 124 13.21 16.04 8.19
CA ILE A 124 13.01 17.27 7.38
C ILE A 124 11.85 18.12 7.86
N ALA A 125 10.93 17.55 8.61
CA ALA A 125 9.79 18.29 9.14
C ALA A 125 9.29 17.70 10.46
N THR A 126 8.81 18.59 11.31
CA THR A 126 7.99 18.30 12.47
C THR A 126 6.65 19.01 12.25
N VAL A 127 5.56 18.26 12.23
CA VAL A 127 4.23 18.75 11.88
C VAL A 127 3.36 18.73 13.13
N PRO A 128 3.07 19.89 13.73
CA PRO A 128 2.17 19.97 14.89
C PRO A 128 0.79 19.42 14.56
N SER A 129 0.12 18.80 15.53
CA SER A 129 -1.26 18.34 15.36
C SER A 129 -2.22 19.49 15.01
N GLY A 130 -1.94 20.71 15.48
CA GLY A 130 -2.80 21.88 15.29
C GLY A 130 -4.14 21.82 16.05
N ILE A 131 -4.35 20.77 16.86
CA ILE A 131 -5.56 20.58 17.68
C ILE A 131 -5.25 21.01 19.13
N ALA A 132 -6.13 21.83 19.69
CA ALA A 132 -6.00 22.26 21.08
C ALA A 132 -6.06 21.06 22.03
N ASN A 133 -5.23 21.11 23.08
CA ASN A 133 -5.14 20.06 24.09
C ASN A 133 -4.82 18.66 23.51
N THR A 134 -4.06 18.58 22.43
CA THR A 134 -3.60 17.30 21.89
C THR A 134 -2.86 16.50 22.95
N ARG A 135 -3.27 15.26 23.08
CA ARG A 135 -2.57 14.24 23.88
C ARG A 135 -1.74 13.32 22.99
N PHE A 136 -2.34 12.82 21.91
CA PHE A 136 -1.70 11.88 21.00
C PHE A 136 -1.84 12.32 19.56
N THR A 137 -0.76 12.10 18.79
CA THR A 137 -0.72 12.23 17.34
C THR A 137 -0.02 10.99 16.81
N TRP A 138 -0.79 10.02 16.28
CA TRP A 138 -0.31 8.69 15.95
C TRP A 138 -0.49 8.34 14.48
N ALA A 139 0.34 7.39 14.03
CA ALA A 139 0.26 6.68 12.77
C ALA A 139 -0.06 7.58 11.57
N PRO A 140 0.85 8.51 11.21
CA PRO A 140 0.68 9.37 10.05
C PRO A 140 0.83 8.55 8.76
N GLU A 141 -0.20 8.51 7.92
CA GLU A 141 -0.24 7.77 6.66
C GLU A 141 -0.20 8.70 5.45
N PHE A 142 0.67 8.44 4.50
CA PHE A 142 0.73 9.19 3.24
C PHE A 142 -0.47 8.89 2.35
N TYR A 143 -1.00 9.95 1.76
CA TYR A 143 -1.99 9.91 0.70
C TYR A 143 -1.62 10.90 -0.41
N ILE A 144 -1.48 10.40 -1.65
CA ILE A 144 -1.10 11.23 -2.81
C ILE A 144 -2.20 11.16 -3.87
N GLU A 145 -2.69 12.33 -4.27
CA GLU A 145 -3.69 12.47 -5.32
C GLU A 145 -3.40 13.69 -6.18
N GLY A 146 -3.36 13.51 -7.50
CA GLY A 146 -3.13 14.61 -8.45
C GLY A 146 -1.79 15.34 -8.21
N GLY A 147 -0.76 14.63 -7.73
CA GLY A 147 0.54 15.20 -7.39
C GLY A 147 0.57 15.95 -6.04
N VAL A 148 -0.56 16.09 -5.36
CA VAL A 148 -0.63 16.70 -4.03
C VAL A 148 -0.42 15.64 -2.96
N VAL A 149 0.60 15.85 -2.12
CA VAL A 149 0.91 14.97 -0.99
C VAL A 149 0.13 15.39 0.23
N ARG A 150 -0.53 14.44 0.87
CA ARG A 150 -1.24 14.60 2.13
C ARG A 150 -0.78 13.56 3.13
N ILE A 151 -0.98 13.84 4.40
CA ILE A 151 -0.81 12.88 5.49
C ILE A 151 -2.12 12.84 6.28
N ILE A 152 -2.53 11.63 6.65
CA ILE A 152 -3.66 11.39 7.54
C ILE A 152 -3.08 10.90 8.85
N ALA A 153 -3.29 11.65 9.94
CA ALA A 153 -2.81 11.27 11.27
C ALA A 153 -3.99 11.17 12.25
N SER A 154 -3.87 10.26 13.19
CA SER A 154 -4.87 10.03 14.24
C SER A 154 -4.56 10.92 15.43
N VAL A 155 -5.47 11.83 15.78
CA VAL A 155 -5.27 12.79 16.88
C VAL A 155 -6.32 12.61 17.96
N ALA A 156 -5.87 12.56 19.22
CA ALA A 156 -6.73 12.58 20.40
C ALA A 156 -6.39 13.75 21.31
N ALA A 157 -7.41 14.41 21.86
CA ALA A 157 -7.26 15.49 22.84
C ALA A 157 -7.33 14.96 24.28
N THR A 158 -6.73 15.71 25.24
CA THR A 158 -6.70 15.32 26.67
C THR A 158 -8.05 15.35 27.36
N ASN A 159 -9.00 16.14 26.85
CA ASN A 159 -10.34 16.30 27.40
C ASN A 159 -11.31 15.18 26.98
N CYS A 160 -10.83 14.20 26.24
CA CYS A 160 -11.64 13.10 25.74
C CYS A 160 -10.82 11.79 25.79
N SER A 161 -11.22 10.88 26.65
CA SER A 161 -10.68 9.53 26.63
C SER A 161 -11.30 8.76 25.46
N ASN A 162 -10.47 8.11 24.63
CA ASN A 162 -10.90 7.29 23.49
C ASN A 162 -11.65 8.08 22.41
N CYS A 163 -11.15 9.24 22.00
CA CYS A 163 -11.75 10.03 20.92
C CYS A 163 -10.78 10.36 19.80
N PHE A 164 -9.99 9.41 19.39
CA PHE A 164 -9.17 9.57 18.20
C PHE A 164 -10.02 9.92 16.98
N ARG A 165 -9.53 10.86 16.21
CA ARG A 165 -10.09 11.21 14.90
C ARG A 165 -8.98 11.33 13.88
N PRO A 166 -9.21 10.88 12.66
CA PRO A 166 -8.27 11.11 11.57
C PRO A 166 -8.37 12.56 11.07
N TYR A 167 -7.22 13.19 10.90
CA TYR A 167 -7.04 14.54 10.36
C TYR A 167 -6.10 14.52 9.17
N VAL A 168 -6.43 15.31 8.16
CA VAL A 168 -5.67 15.49 6.92
C VAL A 168 -4.77 16.71 7.03
N TYR A 169 -3.51 16.54 6.70
CA TYR A 169 -2.51 17.59 6.54
C TYR A 169 -2.07 17.62 5.09
N THR A 170 -1.95 18.81 4.49
CA THR A 170 -1.59 18.96 3.07
C THR A 170 -0.23 19.62 2.94
N ALA A 171 0.67 19.03 2.16
CA ALA A 171 1.97 19.63 1.87
C ALA A 171 1.81 20.93 1.08
N ARG A 172 2.54 21.95 1.49
CA ARG A 172 2.57 23.27 0.83
C ARG A 172 3.70 23.41 -0.19
N ASN A 173 4.64 22.46 -0.17
CA ASN A 173 5.76 22.42 -1.10
C ASN A 173 6.15 20.98 -1.45
N THR A 174 6.84 20.82 -2.56
CA THR A 174 7.28 19.51 -3.08
C THR A 174 8.42 18.89 -2.27
N ALA A 175 9.10 19.67 -1.42
CA ALA A 175 10.14 19.17 -0.51
C ALA A 175 9.54 18.55 0.77
N LEU A 176 8.23 18.66 0.98
CA LEU A 176 7.47 18.16 2.13
C LEU A 176 7.97 18.71 3.49
N THR A 177 8.49 19.94 3.47
CA THR A 177 9.00 20.63 4.67
C THR A 177 8.01 21.60 5.28
N SER A 178 6.89 21.91 4.61
CA SER A 178 5.85 22.83 5.05
C SER A 178 4.47 22.24 4.80
N TRP A 179 3.61 22.34 5.80
CA TRP A 179 2.30 21.70 5.84
C TRP A 179 1.19 22.68 6.24
N SER A 180 -0.01 22.41 5.78
CA SER A 180 -1.27 23.03 6.23
C SER A 180 -2.20 21.95 6.76
N GLY A 181 -3.18 22.34 7.52
CA GLY A 181 -4.12 21.50 8.24
C GLY A 181 -4.10 21.91 9.71
N PRO A 182 -4.78 21.15 10.57
CA PRO A 182 -5.51 19.91 10.29
C PRO A 182 -6.91 20.14 9.70
N GLU A 183 -7.37 19.24 8.84
CA GLU A 183 -8.76 19.12 8.41
C GLU A 183 -9.31 17.78 8.88
N GLN A 184 -10.39 17.79 9.68
CA GLN A 184 -10.98 16.54 10.17
C GLN A 184 -11.65 15.76 9.04
N MET A 185 -11.50 14.42 9.04
CA MET A 185 -12.27 13.52 8.17
C MET A 185 -13.66 13.29 8.76
N TRP A 186 -14.61 14.13 8.39
CA TRP A 186 -15.98 14.09 8.92
C TRP A 186 -16.77 12.87 8.43
N GLY A 187 -17.49 12.25 9.34
CA GLY A 187 -18.30 11.07 9.08
C GLY A 187 -17.59 9.75 9.36
N LEU A 188 -16.27 9.75 9.53
CA LEU A 188 -15.50 8.54 9.84
C LEU A 188 -15.59 8.13 11.33
N GLY A 189 -16.54 8.64 12.07
CA GLY A 189 -16.81 8.20 13.43
C GLY A 189 -15.79 8.64 14.48
N PHE A 190 -16.01 8.15 15.71
CA PHE A 190 -15.13 8.39 16.85
C PHE A 190 -14.16 7.24 17.03
N ASN A 191 -13.00 7.53 17.62
CA ASN A 191 -12.04 6.56 18.11
C ASN A 191 -11.47 5.66 17.02
N HIS A 192 -11.12 6.26 15.86
CA HIS A 192 -10.45 5.60 14.77
C HIS A 192 -8.99 6.01 14.69
N ILE A 193 -8.09 5.04 14.56
CA ILE A 193 -6.64 5.21 14.35
C ILE A 193 -6.18 4.49 13.10
N ASP A 194 -4.94 4.73 12.68
CA ASP A 194 -4.26 4.00 11.61
C ASP A 194 -5.09 4.06 10.30
N THR A 195 -5.46 5.27 9.89
CA THR A 195 -6.35 5.45 8.74
C THR A 195 -5.57 5.55 7.44
N PHE A 196 -5.55 4.46 6.68
CA PHE A 196 -5.00 4.40 5.33
C PHE A 196 -6.10 4.67 4.29
N VAL A 197 -5.82 5.50 3.29
CA VAL A 197 -6.77 5.83 2.22
C VAL A 197 -6.22 5.46 0.85
N TRP A 198 -7.09 4.85 0.04
CA TRP A 198 -6.85 4.60 -1.38
C TRP A 198 -8.00 5.14 -2.22
N LYS A 199 -7.71 5.83 -3.32
CA LYS A 199 -8.72 6.26 -4.28
C LYS A 199 -8.76 5.31 -5.49
N ALA A 200 -9.94 4.76 -5.78
CA ALA A 200 -10.22 3.95 -6.96
C ALA A 200 -11.35 4.58 -7.77
N GLY A 201 -11.03 5.08 -8.97
CA GLY A 201 -11.98 5.85 -9.76
C GLY A 201 -12.44 7.11 -9.02
N SER A 202 -13.75 7.25 -8.81
CA SER A 202 -14.36 8.36 -8.06
C SER A 202 -14.54 8.09 -6.57
N THR A 203 -14.18 6.89 -6.10
CA THR A 203 -14.43 6.47 -4.71
C THR A 203 -13.13 6.46 -3.90
N TRP A 204 -13.16 7.09 -2.75
CA TRP A 204 -12.13 6.93 -1.72
C TRP A 204 -12.52 5.78 -0.79
N HIS A 205 -11.57 4.91 -0.51
CA HIS A 205 -11.66 3.78 0.40
C HIS A 205 -10.73 4.05 1.58
N ALA A 206 -11.27 4.08 2.79
CA ALA A 206 -10.47 4.16 4.01
C ALA A 206 -10.53 2.81 4.74
N PHE A 207 -9.35 2.36 5.15
CA PHE A 207 -9.17 1.20 6.02
C PHE A 207 -8.61 1.74 7.32
N THR A 208 -9.29 1.46 8.44
CA THR A 208 -8.99 2.13 9.70
C THR A 208 -9.29 1.21 10.88
N LYS A 209 -8.54 1.33 11.96
CA LYS A 209 -8.80 0.60 13.18
C LYS A 209 -9.77 1.37 14.06
N ASN A 210 -10.87 0.75 14.41
CA ASN A 210 -11.76 1.24 15.45
C ASN A 210 -11.22 0.85 16.83
N GLU A 211 -10.73 1.80 17.60
CA GLU A 211 -10.14 1.57 18.92
C GLU A 211 -11.14 1.12 20.00
N THR A 212 -12.44 1.28 19.78
CA THR A 212 -13.48 0.78 20.68
C THR A 212 -13.73 -0.72 20.46
N THR A 213 -13.94 -1.14 19.20
CA THR A 213 -14.24 -2.54 18.86
C THR A 213 -12.98 -3.35 18.60
N LYS A 214 -11.85 -2.70 18.34
CA LYS A 214 -10.57 -3.29 17.94
C LYS A 214 -10.58 -3.98 16.57
N TYR A 215 -11.57 -3.65 15.73
CA TYR A 215 -11.68 -4.18 14.38
C TYR A 215 -11.05 -3.25 13.35
N ILE A 216 -10.56 -3.82 12.24
CA ILE A 216 -10.28 -3.06 11.03
C ILE A 216 -11.59 -2.89 10.27
N GLU A 217 -11.96 -1.66 10.02
CA GLU A 217 -13.18 -1.29 9.31
C GLU A 217 -12.87 -0.74 7.92
N HIS A 218 -13.78 -0.97 6.99
CA HIS A 218 -13.75 -0.39 5.66
C HIS A 218 -14.81 0.72 5.56
N TRP A 219 -14.39 1.90 5.13
CA TRP A 219 -15.24 3.06 4.90
C TRP A 219 -15.06 3.58 3.48
N THR A 220 -16.11 4.16 2.90
CA THR A 220 -16.03 4.78 1.56
C THR A 220 -16.71 6.11 1.51
N THR A 221 -16.24 6.96 0.56
CA THR A 221 -16.92 8.19 0.17
C THR A 221 -16.73 8.47 -1.32
N THR A 222 -17.70 9.17 -1.92
CA THR A 222 -17.59 9.76 -3.27
C THR A 222 -17.66 11.28 -3.21
N ALA A 223 -17.80 11.87 -2.01
CA ALA A 223 -17.93 13.31 -1.82
C ALA A 223 -16.57 14.02 -1.80
N SER A 224 -15.74 13.72 -0.81
CA SER A 224 -14.38 14.26 -0.68
C SER A 224 -13.55 13.44 0.30
N LEU A 225 -12.24 13.65 0.30
CA LEU A 225 -11.35 13.03 1.28
C LEU A 225 -11.75 13.35 2.74
N THR A 226 -12.31 14.52 2.99
CA THR A 226 -12.62 15.01 4.35
C THR A 226 -14.09 14.92 4.74
N SER A 227 -14.97 14.36 3.88
CA SER A 227 -16.41 14.31 4.18
C SER A 227 -17.14 13.16 3.52
N GLY A 228 -18.36 12.85 4.01
CA GLY A 228 -19.28 11.92 3.38
C GLY A 228 -18.92 10.44 3.56
N TRP A 229 -18.09 10.11 4.53
CA TRP A 229 -17.68 8.74 4.81
C TRP A 229 -18.83 7.89 5.32
N VAL A 230 -18.97 6.69 4.74
CA VAL A 230 -19.99 5.69 5.09
C VAL A 230 -19.29 4.38 5.46
N ASN A 231 -19.62 3.85 6.63
CA ASN A 231 -19.10 2.56 7.10
C ASN A 231 -19.66 1.42 6.22
N ARG A 232 -18.76 0.57 5.73
CA ARG A 232 -19.06 -0.61 4.91
C ARG A 232 -18.96 -1.93 5.68
N GLY A 233 -18.60 -1.82 6.96
CA GLY A 233 -18.51 -2.96 7.86
C GLY A 233 -17.08 -3.28 8.28
N THR A 234 -16.97 -4.36 9.04
CA THR A 234 -15.71 -4.90 9.53
C THR A 234 -15.01 -5.69 8.43
N LEU A 235 -13.74 -5.37 8.20
CA LEU A 235 -12.89 -6.10 7.26
C LEU A 235 -12.16 -7.26 7.94
N PHE A 236 -11.53 -6.98 9.09
CA PHE A 236 -10.83 -7.99 9.88
C PHE A 236 -11.22 -7.92 11.35
N SER A 237 -11.22 -9.08 12.03
CA SER A 237 -11.55 -9.22 13.45
C SER A 237 -10.56 -8.47 14.35
N SER A 238 -10.85 -8.45 15.65
CA SER A 238 -9.99 -7.79 16.65
C SER A 238 -8.57 -8.38 16.69
N GLY A 239 -7.61 -7.57 17.15
CA GLY A 239 -6.22 -7.96 17.32
C GLY A 239 -5.31 -7.55 16.15
N TYR A 240 -5.84 -6.84 15.15
CA TYR A 240 -5.07 -6.25 14.06
C TYR A 240 -5.10 -4.72 14.12
N GLU A 241 -4.03 -4.10 13.61
CA GLU A 241 -3.87 -2.65 13.46
C GLU A 241 -3.07 -2.32 12.22
N GLY A 242 -2.83 -1.02 11.96
CA GLY A 242 -1.94 -0.55 10.91
C GLY A 242 -2.31 -1.02 9.50
N PRO A 243 -3.57 -0.93 9.04
CA PRO A 243 -3.89 -1.32 7.67
C PRO A 243 -3.18 -0.42 6.69
N SER A 244 -2.43 -1.01 5.74
CA SER A 244 -1.78 -0.27 4.65
C SER A 244 -1.87 -1.05 3.35
N LEU A 245 -1.98 -0.34 2.21
CA LEU A 245 -2.18 -0.96 0.91
C LEU A 245 -1.08 -0.61 -0.07
N VAL A 246 -0.81 -1.56 -0.97
CA VAL A 246 -0.03 -1.34 -2.18
C VAL A 246 -0.74 -1.95 -3.39
N ARG A 247 -0.61 -1.31 -4.56
CA ARG A 247 -1.05 -1.86 -5.83
C ARG A 247 0.06 -2.68 -6.45
N LEU A 248 -0.24 -3.93 -6.81
CA LEU A 248 0.69 -4.84 -7.46
C LEU A 248 0.64 -4.70 -8.99
N ASP A 249 1.70 -5.13 -9.70
CA ASP A 249 1.79 -5.05 -11.16
C ASP A 249 0.71 -5.90 -11.87
N ASN A 250 0.20 -6.95 -11.22
CA ASN A 250 -0.91 -7.75 -11.71
C ASN A 250 -2.29 -7.06 -11.57
N GLY A 251 -2.31 -5.83 -11.06
CA GLY A 251 -3.52 -5.05 -10.87
C GLY A 251 -4.30 -5.34 -9.60
N GLN A 252 -3.86 -6.27 -8.75
CA GLN A 252 -4.46 -6.50 -7.44
C GLN A 252 -3.97 -5.49 -6.40
N TRP A 253 -4.76 -5.26 -5.38
CA TRP A 253 -4.33 -4.61 -4.14
C TRP A 253 -3.89 -5.65 -3.14
N ARG A 254 -2.86 -5.32 -2.39
CA ARG A 254 -2.41 -6.06 -1.22
C ARG A 254 -2.54 -5.17 0.00
N ILE A 255 -3.26 -5.65 1.02
CA ILE A 255 -3.35 -5.02 2.32
C ILE A 255 -2.40 -5.72 3.29
N TYR A 256 -1.76 -4.94 4.15
CA TYR A 256 -1.00 -5.41 5.30
C TYR A 256 -1.70 -4.96 6.56
N VAL A 257 -1.66 -5.79 7.60
CA VAL A 257 -2.14 -5.49 8.95
C VAL A 257 -1.18 -6.10 9.97
N ASP A 258 -0.89 -5.38 11.04
CA ASP A 258 -0.09 -5.87 12.16
C ASP A 258 -0.97 -6.60 13.18
N LYS A 259 -0.67 -7.85 13.46
CA LYS A 259 -1.30 -8.59 14.55
C LYS A 259 -0.56 -8.30 15.86
N TYR A 260 -0.86 -7.16 16.48
CA TYR A 260 -0.15 -6.63 17.64
C TYR A 260 -0.22 -7.52 18.89
N VAL A 261 -1.24 -8.39 19.01
CA VAL A 261 -1.33 -9.43 20.03
C VAL A 261 -0.84 -10.75 19.43
N ASN A 262 0.38 -11.17 19.71
CA ASN A 262 1.04 -12.41 19.22
C ASN A 262 1.76 -12.31 17.88
N GLY A 263 2.03 -11.11 17.41
CA GLY A 263 3.11 -10.85 16.48
C GLY A 263 2.86 -11.11 15.00
N GLY A 264 3.60 -10.31 14.24
CA GLY A 264 3.78 -10.44 12.81
C GLY A 264 2.77 -9.70 11.97
N VAL A 265 3.23 -9.32 10.80
CA VAL A 265 2.42 -8.66 9.78
C VAL A 265 1.69 -9.72 8.96
N TRP A 266 0.42 -9.51 8.74
CA TRP A 266 -0.46 -10.36 7.93
C TRP A 266 -0.90 -9.63 6.67
N THR A 267 -1.27 -10.38 5.63
CA THR A 267 -1.64 -9.82 4.34
C THR A 267 -2.82 -10.56 3.72
N ALA A 268 -3.61 -9.81 2.95
CA ALA A 268 -4.63 -10.33 2.05
C ALA A 268 -4.55 -9.59 0.71
N THR A 269 -5.17 -10.14 -0.33
CA THR A 269 -5.26 -9.53 -1.65
C THR A 269 -6.70 -9.32 -2.10
N SER A 270 -6.92 -8.30 -2.92
CA SER A 270 -8.22 -8.00 -3.52
C SER A 270 -8.06 -7.52 -4.95
N SER A 271 -9.03 -7.81 -5.81
CA SER A 271 -9.13 -7.25 -7.17
C SER A 271 -10.05 -6.04 -7.26
N ASP A 272 -10.82 -5.75 -6.20
CA ASP A 272 -11.91 -4.76 -6.23
C ASP A 272 -12.00 -3.87 -4.99
N LEU A 273 -11.12 -4.05 -3.98
CA LEU A 273 -11.12 -3.39 -2.67
C LEU A 273 -12.33 -3.74 -1.76
N TRP A 274 -13.21 -4.62 -2.22
CA TRP A 274 -14.38 -5.06 -1.47
C TRP A 274 -14.26 -6.50 -0.97
N ASN A 275 -13.81 -7.39 -1.85
CA ASN A 275 -13.64 -8.79 -1.56
C ASN A 275 -12.16 -9.11 -1.34
N TRP A 276 -11.81 -9.63 -0.18
CA TRP A 276 -10.44 -9.91 0.22
C TRP A 276 -10.22 -11.41 0.40
N SER A 277 -9.05 -11.89 0.03
CA SER A 277 -8.63 -13.26 0.37
C SER A 277 -8.52 -13.43 1.88
N SER A 278 -8.41 -14.67 2.33
CA SER A 278 -8.04 -14.94 3.72
C SER A 278 -6.69 -14.33 4.05
N LEU A 279 -6.54 -13.88 5.31
CA LEU A 279 -5.27 -13.37 5.82
C LEU A 279 -4.22 -14.50 5.87
N SER A 280 -3.01 -14.20 5.46
CA SER A 280 -1.83 -15.06 5.59
C SER A 280 -0.68 -14.30 6.25
N LEU A 281 0.15 -15.00 7.01
CA LEU A 281 1.32 -14.40 7.65
C LEU A 281 2.35 -13.99 6.59
N VAL A 282 2.86 -12.78 6.69
CA VAL A 282 3.98 -12.29 5.88
C VAL A 282 5.29 -12.82 6.47
N GLY A 283 6.15 -13.36 5.61
CA GLY A 283 7.49 -13.75 6.02
C GLY A 283 8.38 -12.51 6.26
N CYS A 284 8.19 -11.84 7.40
CA CYS A 284 8.92 -10.64 7.81
C CYS A 284 9.26 -10.74 9.30
N SER A 285 10.52 -11.09 9.61
CA SER A 285 10.92 -11.30 11.01
C SER A 285 10.99 -9.97 11.78
N GLY A 286 10.23 -9.87 12.86
CA GLY A 286 10.19 -8.70 13.74
C GLY A 286 9.48 -7.49 13.17
N CYS A 287 8.81 -7.60 12.01
CA CYS A 287 8.03 -6.49 11.48
C CYS A 287 6.78 -6.23 12.34
N ARG A 288 6.51 -4.95 12.56
CA ARG A 288 5.33 -4.41 13.20
C ARG A 288 4.57 -3.50 12.21
N HIS A 289 3.64 -2.73 12.70
CA HIS A 289 2.91 -1.71 11.97
C HIS A 289 3.84 -0.90 11.04
N GLY A 290 3.50 -0.84 9.77
CA GLY A 290 4.28 -0.17 8.74
C GLY A 290 3.59 -0.18 7.39
N THR A 291 4.27 0.38 6.40
CA THR A 291 3.69 0.58 5.07
C THR A 291 4.62 0.06 3.98
N ALA A 292 4.04 -0.49 2.92
CA ALA A 292 4.76 -0.88 1.71
C ALA A 292 4.64 0.17 0.62
N THR A 293 5.71 0.33 -0.17
CA THR A 293 5.68 1.09 -1.43
C THR A 293 6.46 0.36 -2.52
N VAL A 294 6.17 0.66 -3.78
CA VAL A 294 6.95 0.14 -4.92
C VAL A 294 8.38 0.72 -4.85
N LYS A 295 9.37 -0.15 -5.05
CA LYS A 295 10.81 0.17 -4.96
C LYS A 295 11.29 1.08 -6.09
#